data_e4e403e637de2915b53b215ef19d52c5
#
_entry.id   e4e403e637de2915b53b215ef19d52c5
#
_cell.length_a   1.000
_cell.length_b   1.000
_cell.length_c   1.000
_cell.angle_alpha   90.00
_cell.angle_beta   90.00
_cell.angle_gamma   90.00
#
_symmetry.space_group_name_H-M   'P 1'
#
loop_
_entity.id
_entity.type
_entity.pdbx_description
1 polymer ?
#
loop_
_entity_poly.entity_id
_entity_poly.type
_entity_poly.pdbx_seq_one_letter_code
_entity_poly.pdbx_strand_id
1 'polypeptide(L)' 'MATGTIKRLVRERGFGFILGQDGTELFFHRSALQGEGFDTLTEGQAVEFEVERGAKGPRAANMKVTSPSA' A
#
# COMPACT_ATOMS: atom_id res chain seq x y z
N MET A 1 7.91 -0.26 -11.26
CA MET A 1 6.93 0.08 -10.24
C MET A 1 5.68 -0.74 -10.46
N ALA A 2 5.10 -1.20 -9.40
CA ALA A 2 3.87 -1.98 -9.48
C ALA A 2 2.69 -1.11 -9.08
N THR A 3 1.51 -1.51 -9.49
CA THR A 3 0.29 -0.81 -9.11
C THR A 3 -0.70 -1.80 -8.51
N GLY A 4 -1.56 -1.30 -7.69
CA GLY A 4 -2.59 -2.12 -7.08
C GLY A 4 -3.60 -1.26 -6.37
N THR A 5 -4.43 -1.91 -5.57
CA THR A 5 -5.43 -1.21 -4.77
C THR A 5 -5.30 -1.60 -3.32
N ILE A 6 -5.72 -0.72 -2.45
CA ILE A 6 -5.68 -0.99 -1.03
C ILE A 6 -6.82 -1.94 -0.69
N LYS A 7 -6.46 -3.08 -0.15
CA LYS A 7 -7.43 -4.09 0.22
C LYS A 7 -7.94 -3.89 1.64
N ARG A 8 -7.04 -3.52 2.54
CA ARG A 8 -7.39 -3.36 3.94
C ARG A 8 -6.46 -2.36 4.61
N LEU A 9 -7.00 -1.64 5.55
CA LEU A 9 -6.23 -0.68 6.35
C LEU A 9 -6.43 -0.96 7.83
N VAL A 10 -5.32 -1.02 8.55
CA VAL A 10 -5.35 -1.14 10.00
C VAL A 10 -4.67 0.11 10.55
N ARG A 11 -5.46 1.17 10.67
CA ARG A 11 -4.92 2.47 11.06
C ARG A 11 -4.36 2.47 12.47
N GLU A 12 -4.97 1.71 13.33
CA GLU A 12 -4.54 1.64 14.72
C GLU A 12 -3.10 1.14 14.84
N ARG A 13 -2.73 0.25 13.96
CA ARG A 13 -1.40 -0.35 13.98
C ARG A 13 -0.45 0.24 12.96
N GLY A 14 -0.97 1.07 12.08
CA GLY A 14 -0.15 1.75 11.09
C GLY A 14 0.30 0.87 9.93
N PHE A 15 -0.52 -0.09 9.55
CA PHE A 15 -0.19 -0.94 8.40
C PHE A 15 -1.45 -1.29 7.63
N GLY A 16 -1.26 -1.96 6.51
CA GLY A 16 -2.38 -2.39 5.69
C GLY A 16 -1.92 -3.41 4.66
N PHE A 17 -2.86 -3.76 3.80
CA PHE A 17 -2.61 -4.73 2.74
C PHE A 17 -3.03 -4.15 1.41
N ILE A 18 -2.24 -4.46 0.38
CA ILE A 18 -2.50 -4.04 -0.99
C ILE A 18 -2.73 -5.28 -1.83
N LEU A 19 -3.71 -5.19 -2.72
CA LEU A 19 -3.94 -6.22 -3.71
C LEU A 19 -3.31 -5.75 -5.02
N GLY A 20 -2.27 -6.42 -5.47
CA GLY A 20 -1.59 -6.10 -6.71
C GLY A 20 -2.43 -6.47 -7.92
N GLN A 21 -2.02 -5.99 -9.08
CA GLN A 21 -2.76 -6.25 -10.31
C GLN A 21 -2.76 -7.73 -10.69
N ASP A 22 -1.74 -8.44 -10.28
CA ASP A 22 -1.65 -9.87 -10.57
C ASP A 22 -2.34 -10.73 -9.52
N GLY A 23 -3.05 -10.12 -8.59
CA GLY A 23 -3.72 -10.84 -7.52
C GLY A 23 -2.88 -11.09 -6.30
N THR A 24 -1.65 -10.61 -6.29
CA THR A 24 -0.76 -10.79 -5.16
C THR A 24 -1.12 -9.85 -4.03
N GLU A 25 -1.22 -10.39 -2.82
CA GLU A 25 -1.48 -9.56 -1.65
C GLU A 25 -0.16 -9.18 -1.02
N LEU A 26 0.00 -7.89 -0.74
CA LEU A 26 1.24 -7.35 -0.19
C LEU A 26 0.95 -6.60 1.09
N PHE A 27 1.86 -6.72 2.02
CA PHE A 27 1.80 -5.96 3.26
C PHE A 27 2.52 -4.63 3.07
N PHE A 28 2.00 -3.58 3.67
CA PHE A 28 2.71 -2.31 3.73
C PHE A 28 2.55 -1.69 5.10
N HIS A 29 3.56 -0.92 5.49
CA HIS A 29 3.55 -0.17 6.73
C HIS A 29 3.45 1.31 6.38
N ARG A 30 2.93 2.12 7.31
CA ARG A 30 2.80 3.55 7.05
C ARG A 30 4.12 4.21 6.70
N SER A 31 5.22 3.65 7.17
CA SER A 31 6.54 4.18 6.85
C SER A 31 6.92 3.94 5.38
N ALA A 32 6.23 3.05 4.70
CA ALA A 32 6.47 2.81 3.29
C ALA A 32 5.76 3.84 2.40
N LEU A 33 4.81 4.56 2.94
CA LEU A 33 4.08 5.57 2.21
C LEU A 33 4.90 6.84 2.15
N GLN A 34 5.16 7.31 0.95
CA GLN A 34 5.90 8.55 0.78
C GLN A 34 4.99 9.74 0.99
N GLY A 35 5.52 10.71 1.72
CA GLY A 35 4.73 11.90 2.02
C GLY A 35 3.71 11.60 3.10
N GLU A 36 2.70 12.40 3.13
CA GLU A 36 1.64 12.28 4.11
C GLU A 36 0.47 11.56 3.51
N GLY A 37 -0.36 11.00 4.33
CA GLY A 37 -1.62 10.54 3.84
C GLY A 37 -2.03 9.17 4.27
N PHE A 38 -1.29 8.53 5.17
CA PHE A 38 -1.72 7.22 5.65
C PHE A 38 -3.13 7.30 6.24
N ASP A 39 -3.40 8.36 6.98
CA ASP A 39 -4.71 8.55 7.62
C ASP A 39 -5.80 8.87 6.62
N THR A 40 -5.43 9.32 5.43
CA THR A 40 -6.41 9.65 4.40
C THR A 40 -6.61 8.53 3.39
N LEU A 41 -5.85 7.45 3.52
CA LEU A 41 -6.02 6.31 2.63
C LEU A 41 -7.38 5.66 2.85
N THR A 42 -7.92 5.13 1.78
CA THR A 42 -9.20 4.42 1.84
C THR A 42 -9.05 3.09 1.13
N GLU A 43 -9.82 2.12 1.59
CA GLU A 43 -9.85 0.82 0.94
C GLU A 43 -10.39 0.97 -0.48
N GLY A 44 -9.75 0.27 -1.42
CA GLY A 44 -10.10 0.37 -2.82
C GLY A 44 -9.36 1.45 -3.58
N GLN A 45 -8.57 2.25 -2.91
CA GLN A 45 -7.82 3.33 -3.55
C GLN A 45 -6.65 2.78 -4.35
N ALA A 46 -6.40 3.36 -5.52
CA ALA A 46 -5.29 2.92 -6.35
C ALA A 46 -3.98 3.52 -5.84
N VAL A 47 -2.94 2.70 -5.86
CA VAL A 47 -1.62 3.12 -5.39
C VAL A 47 -0.55 2.53 -6.30
N GLU A 48 0.60 3.22 -6.34
CA GLU A 48 1.81 2.68 -6.94
C GLU A 48 2.79 2.35 -5.82
N PHE A 49 3.59 1.33 -6.05
CA PHE A 49 4.54 0.91 -5.03
C PHE A 49 5.64 0.08 -5.66
N GLU A 50 6.69 -0.15 -4.90
CA GLU A 50 7.73 -1.07 -5.29
C GLU A 50 7.61 -2.32 -4.42
N VAL A 51 7.88 -3.47 -5.03
CA VAL A 51 7.84 -4.73 -4.29
C VAL A 51 9.22 -4.99 -3.72
N GLU A 52 9.27 -5.15 -2.41
CA GLU A 52 10.49 -5.55 -1.72
C GLU A 52 10.26 -6.89 -1.07
N ARG A 53 11.30 -7.70 -1.05
CA ARG A 53 11.25 -8.97 -0.35
C ARG A 53 11.91 -8.82 1.00
N GLY A 54 11.12 -8.97 2.03
CA GLY A 54 11.63 -8.94 3.38
C GLY A 54 11.67 -10.34 3.98
N ALA A 55 12.06 -10.41 5.23
CA ALA A 55 12.12 -11.67 5.95
C ALA A 55 10.77 -12.36 6.07
N LYS A 56 9.70 -11.57 6.03
CA LYS A 56 8.34 -12.10 6.17
C LYS A 56 7.63 -12.27 4.83
N GLY A 57 8.34 -12.07 3.72
CA GLY A 57 7.77 -12.21 2.41
C GLY A 57 7.69 -10.87 1.68
N PRO A 58 7.01 -10.82 0.54
CA PRO A 58 6.93 -9.59 -0.24
C PRO A 58 6.12 -8.52 0.50
N ARG A 59 6.58 -7.29 0.36
CA ARG A 59 5.89 -6.15 0.94
C ARG A 59 6.00 -4.97 -0.01
N ALA A 60 5.10 -4.00 0.14
CA ALA A 60 5.15 -2.79 -0.66
C ALA A 60 6.04 -1.76 0.01
N ALA A 61 6.82 -1.06 -0.81
CA ALA A 61 7.69 0.00 -0.36
C ALA A 61 7.55 1.19 -1.29
N ASN A 62 7.97 2.36 -0.81
CA ASN A 62 7.93 3.59 -1.61
C ASN A 62 6.56 3.81 -2.25
N MET A 63 5.53 3.66 -1.46
CA MET A 63 4.17 3.77 -1.95
C MET A 63 3.79 5.19 -2.28
N LYS A 64 2.96 5.33 -3.29
CA LYS A 64 2.45 6.61 -3.72
C LYS A 64 0.99 6.44 -4.12
N VAL A 65 0.14 7.33 -3.66
CA VAL A 65 -1.26 7.30 -4.04
C VAL A 65 -1.38 7.87 -5.44
N THR A 66 -1.92 7.08 -6.36
CA THR A 66 -2.07 7.49 -7.75
C THR A 66 -3.48 7.93 -8.07
N SER A 67 -4.45 7.49 -7.29
CA SER A 67 -5.82 7.86 -7.50
C SER A 67 -6.09 9.13 -6.72
N PRO A 68 -6.48 10.22 -7.37
CA PRO A 68 -6.88 11.40 -6.62
C PRO A 68 -8.12 11.05 -5.82
N SER A 69 -8.10 11.42 -4.56
CA SER A 69 -9.27 11.26 -3.73
C SER A 69 -10.24 12.36 -4.11
N ALA A 70 -10.94 12.12 -5.14
CA ALA A 70 -11.91 13.12 -5.56
C ALA A 70 -13.20 12.90 -4.81
#